data_679164a177b2d9813b0e370494f1069d
#
_entry.id   679164a177b2d9813b0e370494f1069d
#
_cell.length_a   1.000
_cell.length_b   1.000
_cell.length_c   1.000
_cell.angle_alpha   90.00
_cell.angle_beta   90.00
_cell.angle_gamma   90.00
#
_symmetry.space_group_name_H-M   'P 1'
#
loop_
_entity.id
_entity.type
_entity.pdbx_description
1 polymer ?
#
loop_
_entity_poly.entity_id
_entity_poly.type
_entity_poly.pdbx_seq_one_letter_code
_entity_poly.pdbx_strand_id
1 'polypeptide(L)'
;MPSFQNDQAAGLRRLMATPKPRVVSIISASATQDQPRMLTNLAASILGQGSDVLIVHASQDSREASYGIDKLPALLNVANTESSLQEAIKSSNHGYSLSKLMQKHQIKEVLDSHTGNELNRIFNDLAGQYEIVLVDATLNNEHLLPLKTLNEGEILIQLTRNPESIKHAYTLIKQICSQLGRRSFGIIVGDATDAQAQMVFRNISQVARRFMQIELEFFGAIPLDDHLNRAAKLGRSVIDAFPLATASTAFKQIAQRLDYKHDDGTEINQASFI
;
A
#
# COMPACT_ATOMS: atom_id res chain seq x y z
N MET A 1 -45.37 -7.63 17.98
CA MET A 1 -44.18 -8.20 18.61
C MET A 1 -43.08 -8.23 17.54
N PRO A 2 -42.01 -7.46 17.63
CA PRO A 2 -40.91 -7.51 16.66
C PRO A 2 -40.08 -8.77 16.91
N SER A 3 -39.80 -9.53 15.85
CA SER A 3 -39.17 -10.85 15.92
C SER A 3 -37.68 -10.73 16.23
N PHE A 4 -37.31 -11.24 17.39
CA PHE A 4 -35.89 -11.41 17.83
C PHE A 4 -35.06 -12.38 16.96
N GLN A 5 -35.70 -13.11 16.02
CA GLN A 5 -35.01 -14.07 15.14
C GLN A 5 -34.18 -13.42 14.03
N ASN A 6 -34.44 -12.17 13.63
CA ASN A 6 -33.68 -11.50 12.58
C ASN A 6 -32.32 -10.92 13.09
N ASP A 7 -32.18 -10.76 14.40
CA ASP A 7 -31.00 -10.16 15.01
C ASP A 7 -29.82 -11.17 15.17
N GLN A 8 -30.14 -12.43 15.50
CA GLN A 8 -29.13 -13.48 15.63
C GLN A 8 -28.50 -13.87 14.28
N ALA A 9 -29.32 -13.94 13.22
CA ALA A 9 -28.80 -14.21 11.87
C ALA A 9 -27.99 -13.05 11.31
N ALA A 10 -28.29 -11.80 11.68
CA ALA A 10 -27.50 -10.62 11.33
C ALA A 10 -26.18 -10.60 12.10
N GLY A 11 -26.18 -10.97 13.39
CA GLY A 11 -24.97 -11.14 14.20
C GLY A 11 -24.06 -12.26 13.66
N LEU A 12 -24.65 -13.40 13.30
CA LEU A 12 -23.91 -14.53 12.72
C LEU A 12 -23.29 -14.19 11.34
N ARG A 13 -24.05 -13.45 10.49
CA ARG A 13 -23.51 -12.94 9.21
C ARG A 13 -22.39 -11.96 9.38
N ARG A 14 -22.40 -11.11 10.44
CA ARG A 14 -21.27 -10.21 10.75
C ARG A 14 -20.05 -10.98 11.23
N LEU A 15 -20.22 -12.04 12.01
CA LEU A 15 -19.12 -12.90 12.45
C LEU A 15 -18.56 -13.78 11.31
N MET A 16 -19.36 -14.05 10.28
CA MET A 16 -18.96 -14.80 9.09
C MET A 16 -18.54 -13.89 7.91
N ALA A 17 -18.74 -12.57 8.01
CA ALA A 17 -18.24 -11.64 7.03
C ALA A 17 -16.70 -11.60 7.16
N THR A 18 -15.99 -12.10 6.16
CA THR A 18 -14.54 -11.87 6.03
C THR A 18 -14.29 -10.37 6.15
N PRO A 19 -13.38 -9.94 7.02
CA PRO A 19 -13.01 -8.53 7.13
C PRO A 19 -12.66 -8.00 5.73
N LYS A 20 -13.10 -6.77 5.41
CA LYS A 20 -12.72 -6.16 4.15
C LYS A 20 -11.20 -6.04 4.10
N PRO A 21 -10.56 -6.37 2.96
CA PRO A 21 -9.11 -6.23 2.83
C PRO A 21 -8.71 -4.78 3.06
N ARG A 22 -7.61 -4.57 3.76
CA ARG A 22 -7.00 -3.25 3.86
C ARG A 22 -6.12 -3.00 2.64
N VAL A 23 -6.55 -2.10 1.77
CA VAL A 23 -5.81 -1.73 0.55
C VAL A 23 -5.06 -0.43 0.80
N VAL A 24 -3.74 -0.48 0.72
CA VAL A 24 -2.85 0.65 1.01
C VAL A 24 -1.97 0.94 -0.20
N SER A 25 -2.20 2.09 -0.83
CA SER A 25 -1.36 2.57 -1.93
C SER A 25 -0.14 3.30 -1.38
N ILE A 26 1.06 2.89 -1.79
CA ILE A 26 2.31 3.50 -1.36
C ILE A 26 2.96 4.19 -2.56
N ILE A 27 3.15 5.51 -2.42
CA ILE A 27 3.74 6.37 -3.46
C ILE A 27 5.08 6.89 -2.94
N SER A 28 6.15 6.70 -3.72
CA SER A 28 7.45 7.22 -3.36
C SER A 28 7.65 8.65 -3.88
N ALA A 29 8.01 9.54 -2.97
CA ALA A 29 8.46 10.90 -3.29
C ALA A 29 9.97 10.98 -3.52
N SER A 30 10.69 9.87 -3.41
CA SER A 30 12.12 9.79 -3.72
C SER A 30 12.32 9.08 -5.06
N ALA A 31 13.33 9.53 -5.84
CA ALA A 31 13.70 8.91 -7.12
C ALA A 31 14.36 7.52 -6.95
N THR A 32 14.08 6.82 -5.86
CA THR A 32 14.87 5.67 -5.45
C THR A 32 14.33 4.35 -5.99
N GLN A 33 15.25 3.50 -6.41
CA GLN A 33 15.03 2.09 -6.70
C GLN A 33 14.69 1.27 -5.44
N ASP A 34 14.53 1.92 -4.28
CA ASP A 34 14.40 1.28 -2.98
C ASP A 34 12.95 0.91 -2.59
N GLN A 35 11.96 1.41 -3.32
CA GLN A 35 10.55 1.12 -3.00
C GLN A 35 10.21 -0.38 -3.06
N PRO A 36 10.64 -1.17 -4.07
CA PRO A 36 10.43 -2.62 -4.06
C PRO A 36 11.03 -3.30 -2.83
N ARG A 37 12.25 -2.91 -2.45
CA ARG A 37 12.91 -3.44 -1.26
C ARG A 37 12.16 -3.07 0.03
N MET A 38 11.67 -1.85 0.13
CA MET A 38 10.87 -1.42 1.26
C MET A 38 9.57 -2.22 1.35
N LEU A 39 8.82 -2.36 0.24
CA LEU A 39 7.55 -3.09 0.21
C LEU A 39 7.73 -4.58 0.51
N THR A 40 8.76 -5.23 -0.03
CA THR A 40 9.02 -6.66 0.22
C THR A 40 9.41 -6.93 1.68
N ASN A 41 10.17 -6.05 2.32
CA ASN A 41 10.48 -6.16 3.75
C ASN A 41 9.25 -5.86 4.62
N LEU A 42 8.42 -4.89 4.24
CA LEU A 42 7.17 -4.59 4.93
C LEU A 42 6.19 -5.78 4.83
N ALA A 43 6.00 -6.35 3.64
CA ALA A 43 5.17 -7.53 3.44
C ALA A 43 5.66 -8.73 4.26
N ALA A 44 6.97 -9.00 4.27
CA ALA A 44 7.55 -10.06 5.11
C ALA A 44 7.31 -9.80 6.61
N SER A 45 7.31 -8.53 7.04
CA SER A 45 7.04 -8.17 8.43
C SER A 45 5.57 -8.36 8.81
N ILE A 46 4.64 -7.97 7.93
CA ILE A 46 3.20 -8.15 8.14
C ILE A 46 2.86 -9.65 8.18
N LEU A 47 3.38 -10.43 7.21
CA LEU A 47 3.22 -11.88 7.19
C LEU A 47 3.76 -12.54 8.48
N GLY A 48 4.91 -12.06 8.98
CA GLY A 48 5.49 -12.52 10.26
C GLY A 48 4.64 -12.19 11.48
N GLN A 49 3.64 -11.32 11.38
CA GLN A 49 2.64 -11.00 12.41
C GLN A 49 1.35 -11.81 12.23
N GLY A 50 1.22 -12.58 11.16
CA GLY A 50 0.13 -13.54 10.94
C GLY A 50 -0.86 -13.13 9.87
N SER A 51 -0.74 -11.95 9.25
CA SER A 51 -1.67 -11.48 8.23
C SER A 51 -1.22 -11.87 6.81
N ASP A 52 -2.15 -12.34 5.98
CA ASP A 52 -1.90 -12.65 4.58
C ASP A 52 -1.72 -11.38 3.75
N VAL A 53 -0.66 -11.33 2.94
CA VAL A 53 -0.24 -10.12 2.21
C VAL A 53 -0.12 -10.35 0.71
N LEU A 54 -0.70 -9.43 -0.05
CA LEU A 54 -0.47 -9.28 -1.48
C LEU A 54 0.26 -7.97 -1.76
N ILE A 55 1.32 -8.02 -2.57
CA ILE A 55 1.91 -6.82 -3.20
C ILE A 55 1.43 -6.74 -4.64
N VAL A 56 0.83 -5.61 -5.03
CA VAL A 56 0.45 -5.32 -6.41
C VAL A 56 1.33 -4.20 -6.96
N HIS A 57 2.10 -4.50 -8.00
CA HIS A 57 2.84 -3.49 -8.73
C HIS A 57 1.90 -2.76 -9.69
N ALA A 58 1.59 -1.51 -9.40
CA ALA A 58 0.70 -0.63 -10.16
C ALA A 58 1.43 0.65 -10.64
N SER A 59 2.76 0.64 -10.58
CA SER A 59 3.60 1.74 -11.02
C SER A 59 3.81 1.70 -12.54
N GLN A 60 3.91 2.87 -13.15
CA GLN A 60 4.28 3.01 -14.57
C GLN A 60 5.79 2.86 -14.80
N ASP A 61 6.59 2.76 -13.75
CA ASP A 61 8.02 2.55 -13.81
C ASP A 61 8.34 1.07 -14.06
N SER A 62 9.42 0.80 -14.81
CA SER A 62 9.86 -0.57 -15.13
C SER A 62 10.58 -1.21 -13.93
N ARG A 63 9.85 -1.45 -12.84
CA ARG A 63 10.39 -2.07 -11.60
C ARG A 63 9.94 -3.52 -11.40
N GLU A 64 9.25 -4.11 -12.39
CA GLU A 64 8.74 -5.49 -12.30
C GLU A 64 9.86 -6.52 -12.04
N ALA A 65 11.04 -6.30 -12.65
CA ALA A 65 12.21 -7.15 -12.43
C ALA A 65 12.71 -7.16 -10.97
N SER A 66 12.51 -6.04 -10.25
CA SER A 66 12.88 -5.94 -8.82
C SER A 66 12.00 -6.80 -7.93
N TYR A 67 10.80 -7.14 -8.40
CA TYR A 67 9.88 -8.10 -7.76
C TYR A 67 10.00 -9.51 -8.35
N GLY A 68 10.73 -9.68 -9.47
CA GLY A 68 10.80 -10.92 -10.22
C GLY A 68 9.48 -11.31 -10.87
N ILE A 69 8.67 -10.34 -11.27
CA ILE A 69 7.35 -10.50 -11.91
C ILE A 69 7.31 -9.98 -13.35
N ASP A 70 8.46 -9.72 -13.96
CA ASP A 70 8.58 -9.24 -15.33
C ASP A 70 7.83 -10.13 -16.35
N LYS A 71 7.91 -11.46 -16.20
CA LYS A 71 7.25 -12.45 -17.06
C LYS A 71 5.82 -12.81 -16.64
N LEU A 72 5.36 -12.31 -15.49
CA LEU A 72 4.01 -12.60 -15.00
C LEU A 72 2.98 -11.90 -15.88
N PRO A 73 1.83 -12.53 -16.24
CA PRO A 73 0.70 -11.83 -16.81
C PRO A 73 0.24 -10.72 -15.86
N ALA A 74 -0.27 -9.62 -16.43
CA ALA A 74 -0.86 -8.55 -15.63
C ALA A 74 -2.34 -8.83 -15.36
N LEU A 75 -2.93 -8.23 -14.32
CA LEU A 75 -4.37 -8.31 -14.08
C LEU A 75 -5.18 -7.76 -15.27
N LEU A 76 -4.62 -6.84 -16.03
CA LEU A 76 -5.23 -6.35 -17.27
C LEU A 76 -5.34 -7.47 -18.33
N ASN A 77 -4.37 -8.40 -18.42
CA ASN A 77 -4.50 -9.55 -19.33
C ASN A 77 -5.63 -10.49 -18.87
N VAL A 78 -5.87 -10.60 -17.56
CA VAL A 78 -7.03 -11.32 -17.02
C VAL A 78 -8.33 -10.62 -17.39
N ALA A 79 -8.38 -9.27 -17.30
CA ALA A 79 -9.54 -8.47 -17.70
C ALA A 79 -9.87 -8.63 -19.20
N ASN A 80 -8.84 -8.78 -20.03
CA ASN A 80 -8.98 -9.04 -21.47
C ASN A 80 -9.23 -10.52 -21.81
N THR A 81 -9.39 -11.40 -20.80
CA THR A 81 -9.55 -12.85 -20.98
C THR A 81 -8.37 -13.57 -21.65
N GLU A 82 -7.19 -12.98 -21.60
CA GLU A 82 -5.95 -13.52 -22.19
C GLU A 82 -5.22 -14.48 -21.25
N SER A 83 -5.52 -14.42 -19.95
CA SER A 83 -4.88 -15.21 -18.90
C SER A 83 -5.85 -15.48 -17.75
N SER A 84 -5.58 -16.53 -16.96
CA SER A 84 -6.32 -16.81 -15.73
C SER A 84 -5.80 -15.96 -14.56
N LEU A 85 -6.64 -15.77 -13.53
CA LEU A 85 -6.24 -15.04 -12.33
C LEU A 85 -5.07 -15.74 -11.60
N GLN A 86 -5.06 -17.09 -11.58
CA GLN A 86 -3.98 -17.87 -10.96
C GLN A 86 -2.64 -17.64 -11.64
N GLU A 87 -2.61 -17.46 -12.97
CA GLU A 87 -1.37 -17.18 -13.71
C GLU A 87 -0.84 -15.77 -13.44
N ALA A 88 -1.71 -14.83 -13.03
CA ALA A 88 -1.34 -13.45 -12.71
C ALA A 88 -0.84 -13.27 -11.25
N ILE A 89 -0.74 -14.35 -10.48
CA ILE A 89 -0.28 -14.33 -9.09
C ILE A 89 0.97 -15.18 -8.96
N LYS A 90 1.97 -14.67 -8.25
CA LYS A 90 3.19 -15.39 -7.92
C LYS A 90 3.39 -15.41 -6.41
N SER A 91 3.56 -16.59 -5.84
CA SER A 91 4.00 -16.69 -4.44
C SER A 91 5.50 -16.38 -4.35
N SER A 92 5.86 -15.52 -3.41
CA SER A 92 7.27 -15.25 -3.10
C SER A 92 7.87 -16.39 -2.27
N ASN A 93 9.20 -16.48 -2.25
CA ASN A 93 9.91 -17.42 -1.36
C ASN A 93 9.71 -17.10 0.14
N HIS A 94 9.16 -15.92 0.46
CA HIS A 94 8.90 -15.47 1.82
C HIS A 94 7.43 -15.67 2.25
N GLY A 95 6.58 -16.22 1.37
CA GLY A 95 5.19 -16.57 1.68
C GLY A 95 4.13 -15.51 1.32
N TYR A 96 4.50 -14.24 1.07
CA TYR A 96 3.55 -13.27 0.54
C TYR A 96 3.35 -13.43 -0.97
N SER A 97 2.24 -12.94 -1.50
CA SER A 97 1.90 -12.99 -2.92
C SER A 97 2.29 -11.72 -3.66
N LEU A 98 2.52 -11.86 -4.95
CA LEU A 98 2.92 -10.80 -5.87
C LEU A 98 2.02 -10.82 -7.10
N SER A 99 1.60 -9.65 -7.57
CA SER A 99 0.89 -9.46 -8.82
C SER A 99 1.28 -8.13 -9.46
N LYS A 100 0.91 -7.90 -10.72
CA LYS A 100 1.03 -6.58 -11.37
C LYS A 100 -0.27 -6.18 -12.03
N LEU A 101 -0.59 -4.89 -11.96
CA LEU A 101 -1.84 -4.37 -12.46
C LEU A 101 -1.87 -4.34 -13.99
N MET A 102 -0.83 -3.77 -14.61
CA MET A 102 -0.70 -3.61 -16.06
C MET A 102 0.77 -3.63 -16.47
N GLN A 103 1.04 -3.82 -17.75
CA GLN A 103 2.35 -3.61 -18.33
C GLN A 103 2.48 -2.17 -18.85
N LYS A 104 3.70 -1.64 -18.90
CA LYS A 104 3.97 -0.24 -19.30
C LYS A 104 3.33 0.16 -20.63
N HIS A 105 3.27 -0.75 -21.60
CA HIS A 105 2.68 -0.46 -22.92
C HIS A 105 1.15 -0.47 -22.93
N GLN A 106 0.50 -1.02 -21.92
CA GLN A 106 -0.96 -1.20 -21.81
C GLN A 106 -1.69 -0.02 -21.15
N ILE A 107 -0.97 1.02 -20.74
CA ILE A 107 -1.55 2.17 -20.01
C ILE A 107 -2.73 2.82 -20.77
N LYS A 108 -2.67 2.84 -22.10
CA LYS A 108 -3.73 3.41 -22.93
C LYS A 108 -5.03 2.61 -22.90
N GLU A 109 -4.95 1.29 -22.68
CA GLU A 109 -6.10 0.38 -22.64
C GLU A 109 -6.97 0.60 -21.41
N VAL A 110 -6.36 1.01 -20.28
CA VAL A 110 -7.06 1.27 -19.01
C VAL A 110 -7.87 2.57 -19.03
N LEU A 111 -7.60 3.45 -20.00
CA LEU A 111 -8.37 4.69 -20.20
C LEU A 111 -9.76 4.42 -20.82
N ASP A 112 -10.00 3.23 -21.38
CA ASP A 112 -11.34 2.80 -21.76
C ASP A 112 -12.17 2.45 -20.51
N SER A 113 -13.33 3.07 -20.36
CA SER A 113 -14.20 2.95 -19.19
C SER A 113 -14.65 1.51 -18.90
N HIS A 114 -14.84 0.68 -19.93
CA HIS A 114 -15.24 -0.71 -19.79
C HIS A 114 -14.09 -1.57 -19.22
N THR A 115 -12.93 -1.52 -19.86
CA THR A 115 -11.73 -2.27 -19.43
C THR A 115 -11.27 -1.83 -18.04
N GLY A 116 -11.32 -0.52 -17.75
CA GLY A 116 -11.00 0.02 -16.42
C GLY A 116 -11.94 -0.49 -15.32
N ASN A 117 -13.23 -0.59 -15.58
CA ASN A 117 -14.20 -1.13 -14.62
C ASN A 117 -13.98 -2.64 -14.38
N GLU A 118 -13.72 -3.41 -15.44
CA GLU A 118 -13.45 -4.84 -15.30
C GLU A 118 -12.13 -5.10 -14.55
N LEU A 119 -11.08 -4.35 -14.86
CA LEU A 119 -9.81 -4.42 -14.13
C LEU A 119 -9.99 -4.08 -12.64
N ASN A 120 -10.81 -3.05 -12.34
CA ASN A 120 -11.11 -2.68 -10.96
C ASN A 120 -11.89 -3.79 -10.23
N ARG A 121 -12.81 -4.47 -10.91
CA ARG A 121 -13.55 -5.63 -10.38
C ARG A 121 -12.59 -6.79 -10.06
N ILE A 122 -11.73 -7.17 -11.03
CA ILE A 122 -10.74 -8.25 -10.85
C ILE A 122 -9.77 -7.93 -9.71
N PHE A 123 -9.32 -6.65 -9.63
CA PHE A 123 -8.48 -6.22 -8.51
C PHE A 123 -9.20 -6.40 -7.17
N ASN A 124 -10.47 -6.01 -7.06
CA ASN A 124 -11.24 -6.15 -5.82
C ASN A 124 -11.49 -7.62 -5.45
N ASP A 125 -11.79 -8.48 -6.44
CA ASP A 125 -11.97 -9.92 -6.24
C ASP A 125 -10.66 -10.58 -5.76
N LEU A 126 -9.51 -10.16 -6.31
CA LEU A 126 -8.20 -10.61 -5.85
C LEU A 126 -7.87 -10.07 -4.45
N ALA A 127 -8.06 -8.78 -4.23
CA ALA A 127 -7.79 -8.13 -2.95
C ALA A 127 -8.57 -8.80 -1.82
N GLY A 128 -9.82 -9.19 -2.08
CA GLY A 128 -10.69 -9.87 -1.10
C GLY A 128 -10.19 -11.25 -0.62
N GLN A 129 -9.12 -11.79 -1.22
CA GLN A 129 -8.49 -13.04 -0.80
C GLN A 129 -7.35 -12.83 0.22
N TYR A 130 -7.03 -11.58 0.55
CA TYR A 130 -5.93 -11.20 1.45
C TYR A 130 -6.43 -10.24 2.53
N GLU A 131 -5.75 -10.22 3.66
CA GLU A 131 -6.04 -9.29 4.75
C GLU A 131 -5.47 -7.90 4.44
N ILE A 132 -4.25 -7.85 3.89
CA ILE A 132 -3.55 -6.60 3.56
C ILE A 132 -3.05 -6.64 2.12
N VAL A 133 -3.36 -5.60 1.36
CA VAL A 133 -2.86 -5.38 -0.01
C VAL A 133 -2.00 -4.13 -0.05
N LEU A 134 -0.71 -4.31 -0.29
CA LEU A 134 0.24 -3.22 -0.50
C LEU A 134 0.35 -2.93 -2.00
N VAL A 135 0.04 -1.73 -2.42
CA VAL A 135 0.10 -1.34 -3.82
C VAL A 135 1.29 -0.41 -4.06
N ASP A 136 2.27 -0.88 -4.85
CA ASP A 136 3.35 -0.05 -5.38
C ASP A 136 2.80 0.85 -6.48
N ALA A 137 2.47 2.10 -6.17
CA ALA A 137 1.71 2.97 -7.04
C ALA A 137 2.47 4.22 -7.49
N THR A 138 2.12 4.69 -8.69
CA THR A 138 2.46 6.04 -9.19
C THR A 138 1.19 6.72 -9.70
N LEU A 139 1.21 8.05 -9.70
CA LEU A 139 0.11 8.83 -10.30
C LEU A 139 0.22 8.80 -11.83
N ASN A 140 -0.93 8.81 -12.50
CA ASN A 140 -1.03 9.03 -13.94
C ASN A 140 -0.89 10.53 -14.28
N ASN A 141 -1.00 10.87 -15.56
CA ASN A 141 -0.92 12.27 -16.04
C ASN A 141 -2.03 13.18 -15.50
N GLU A 142 -3.12 12.60 -15.02
CA GLU A 142 -4.25 13.30 -14.41
C GLU A 142 -4.12 13.40 -12.88
N HIS A 143 -2.98 13.00 -12.34
CA HIS A 143 -2.69 12.96 -10.89
C HIS A 143 -3.62 12.03 -10.10
N LEU A 144 -4.10 10.97 -10.73
CA LEU A 144 -4.92 9.91 -10.14
C LEU A 144 -4.12 8.59 -10.06
N LEU A 145 -4.51 7.75 -9.13
CA LEU A 145 -4.10 6.34 -9.10
C LEU A 145 -4.85 5.57 -10.21
N PRO A 146 -4.27 4.46 -10.70
CA PRO A 146 -4.78 3.78 -11.90
C PRO A 146 -6.16 3.12 -11.74
N LEU A 147 -6.65 2.91 -10.52
CA LEU A 147 -7.95 2.31 -10.26
C LEU A 147 -8.78 3.17 -9.31
N LYS A 148 -10.11 3.11 -9.48
CA LYS A 148 -11.08 3.81 -8.62
C LYS A 148 -10.92 3.37 -7.15
N THR A 149 -10.83 2.08 -6.89
CA THR A 149 -10.63 1.53 -5.54
C THR A 149 -9.38 2.10 -4.86
N LEU A 150 -8.28 2.30 -5.61
CA LEU A 150 -7.05 2.88 -5.07
C LEU A 150 -7.23 4.37 -4.74
N ASN A 151 -8.02 5.10 -5.54
CA ASN A 151 -8.33 6.50 -5.28
C ASN A 151 -9.22 6.69 -4.04
N GLU A 152 -10.06 5.71 -3.72
CA GLU A 152 -10.92 5.68 -2.52
C GLU A 152 -10.19 5.13 -1.29
N GLY A 153 -9.12 4.35 -1.50
CA GLY A 153 -8.34 3.66 -0.47
C GLY A 153 -7.38 4.55 0.32
N GLU A 154 -6.62 3.95 1.20
CA GLU A 154 -5.60 4.61 2.00
C GLU A 154 -4.34 4.87 1.16
N ILE A 155 -3.72 6.05 1.36
CA ILE A 155 -2.50 6.44 0.63
C ILE A 155 -1.40 6.78 1.62
N LEU A 156 -0.26 6.10 1.50
CA LEU A 156 0.97 6.42 2.21
C LEU A 156 1.98 7.05 1.24
N ILE A 157 2.62 8.11 1.70
CA ILE A 157 3.73 8.76 0.98
C ILE A 157 5.04 8.38 1.67
N GLN A 158 5.92 7.73 0.91
CA GLN A 158 7.29 7.49 1.33
C GLN A 158 8.17 8.66 0.88
N LEU A 159 8.91 9.23 1.81
CA LEU A 159 9.90 10.27 1.51
C LEU A 159 11.19 10.05 2.30
N THR A 160 12.22 10.80 2.01
CA THR A 160 13.48 10.82 2.75
C THR A 160 13.74 12.19 3.35
N ARG A 161 14.85 12.35 4.09
CA ARG A 161 15.30 13.65 4.63
C ARG A 161 15.77 14.63 3.55
N ASN A 162 15.95 14.18 2.32
CA ASN A 162 16.41 15.04 1.22
C ASN A 162 15.36 16.14 0.96
N PRO A 163 15.74 17.42 0.90
CA PRO A 163 14.83 18.52 0.61
C PRO A 163 14.00 18.34 -0.67
N GLU A 164 14.58 17.78 -1.73
CA GLU A 164 13.85 17.50 -2.97
C GLU A 164 12.78 16.41 -2.79
N SER A 165 13.05 15.38 -1.98
CA SER A 165 12.06 14.36 -1.63
C SER A 165 10.91 14.96 -0.82
N ILE A 166 11.20 15.83 0.14
CA ILE A 166 10.18 16.53 0.95
C ILE A 166 9.31 17.42 0.05
N LYS A 167 9.91 18.18 -0.85
CA LYS A 167 9.22 19.03 -1.81
C LYS A 167 8.36 18.21 -2.77
N HIS A 168 8.87 17.08 -3.24
CA HIS A 168 8.12 16.18 -4.11
C HIS A 168 6.94 15.54 -3.37
N ALA A 169 7.12 15.10 -2.12
CA ALA A 169 6.03 14.58 -1.28
C ALA A 169 4.89 15.62 -1.13
N TYR A 170 5.24 16.87 -0.84
CA TYR A 170 4.26 17.94 -0.78
C TYR A 170 3.52 18.15 -2.12
N THR A 171 4.24 18.08 -3.24
CA THR A 171 3.67 18.19 -4.58
C THR A 171 2.69 17.05 -4.87
N LEU A 172 3.05 15.80 -4.56
CA LEU A 172 2.18 14.62 -4.71
C LEU A 172 0.89 14.78 -3.89
N ILE A 173 1.00 15.14 -2.62
CA ILE A 173 -0.15 15.37 -1.73
C ILE A 173 -1.06 16.46 -2.31
N LYS A 174 -0.49 17.59 -2.77
CA LYS A 174 -1.24 18.68 -3.38
C LYS A 174 -1.97 18.24 -4.65
N GLN A 175 -1.31 17.48 -5.53
CA GLN A 175 -1.87 16.96 -6.76
C GLN A 175 -3.05 16.00 -6.47
N ILE A 176 -2.88 15.06 -5.55
CA ILE A 176 -3.94 14.13 -5.15
C ILE A 176 -5.12 14.89 -4.56
N CYS A 177 -4.89 15.83 -3.64
CA CYS A 177 -5.95 16.65 -3.06
C CYS A 177 -6.70 17.50 -4.10
N SER A 178 -6.04 17.95 -5.17
CA SER A 178 -6.70 18.73 -6.23
C SER A 178 -7.68 17.90 -7.04
N GLN A 179 -7.48 16.59 -7.15
CA GLN A 179 -8.33 15.66 -7.91
C GLN A 179 -9.37 14.94 -7.03
N LEU A 180 -8.94 14.50 -5.83
CA LEU A 180 -9.75 13.64 -4.97
C LEU A 180 -10.34 14.40 -3.76
N GLY A 181 -10.09 15.70 -3.64
CA GLY A 181 -10.49 16.48 -2.46
C GLY A 181 -9.57 16.26 -1.26
N ARG A 182 -9.93 16.90 -0.15
CA ARG A 182 -9.15 16.81 1.10
C ARG A 182 -9.26 15.43 1.71
N ARG A 183 -8.11 14.86 2.09
CA ARG A 183 -8.01 13.56 2.73
C ARG A 183 -6.77 13.48 3.60
N SER A 184 -6.72 12.49 4.48
CA SER A 184 -5.54 12.16 5.27
C SER A 184 -4.53 11.32 4.45
N PHE A 185 -3.25 11.43 4.79
CA PHE A 185 -2.17 10.63 4.21
C PHE A 185 -1.29 10.08 5.32
N GLY A 186 -0.85 8.82 5.18
CA GLY A 186 0.21 8.29 5.99
C GLY A 186 1.59 8.71 5.46
N ILE A 187 2.55 8.89 6.36
CA ILE A 187 3.92 9.29 6.04
C ILE A 187 4.91 8.27 6.58
N ILE A 188 5.75 7.73 5.69
CA ILE A 188 6.92 6.91 6.03
C ILE A 188 8.16 7.70 5.65
N VAL A 189 9.10 7.87 6.58
CA VAL A 189 10.36 8.58 6.34
C VAL A 189 11.50 7.58 6.27
N GLY A 190 12.08 7.42 5.08
CA GLY A 190 13.27 6.59 4.84
C GLY A 190 14.59 7.32 5.15
N ASP A 191 15.66 6.55 5.31
CA ASP A 191 17.05 7.02 5.53
C ASP A 191 17.16 7.96 6.74
N ALA A 192 16.40 7.70 7.80
CA ALA A 192 16.30 8.58 8.96
C ALA A 192 16.24 7.80 10.26
N THR A 193 16.89 8.32 11.30
CA THR A 193 16.59 7.92 12.67
C THR A 193 15.20 8.43 13.08
N ASP A 194 14.60 7.86 14.14
CA ASP A 194 13.29 8.30 14.61
C ASP A 194 13.22 9.81 14.91
N ALA A 195 14.24 10.37 15.55
CA ALA A 195 14.30 11.81 15.85
C ALA A 195 14.33 12.66 14.57
N GLN A 196 15.10 12.24 13.57
CA GLN A 196 15.18 12.92 12.27
C GLN A 196 13.87 12.80 11.51
N ALA A 197 13.26 11.62 11.49
CA ALA A 197 11.98 11.37 10.84
C ALA A 197 10.84 12.20 11.47
N GLN A 198 10.80 12.29 12.81
CA GLN A 198 9.84 13.12 13.52
C GLN A 198 9.99 14.62 13.18
N MET A 199 11.23 15.08 12.97
CA MET A 199 11.46 16.48 12.55
C MET A 199 10.92 16.70 11.13
N VAL A 200 11.22 15.82 10.19
CA VAL A 200 10.72 15.88 8.80
C VAL A 200 9.19 15.84 8.80
N PHE A 201 8.60 14.89 9.54
CA PHE A 201 7.15 14.75 9.64
C PHE A 201 6.48 16.01 10.20
N ARG A 202 6.98 16.59 11.29
CA ARG A 202 6.45 17.83 11.86
C ARG A 202 6.45 18.97 10.85
N ASN A 203 7.53 19.12 10.10
CA ASN A 203 7.66 20.17 9.11
C ASN A 203 6.64 20.01 7.97
N ILE A 204 6.52 18.82 7.37
CA ILE A 204 5.57 18.59 6.29
C ILE A 204 4.12 18.68 6.78
N SER A 205 3.82 18.18 7.98
CA SER A 205 2.48 18.23 8.58
C SER A 205 2.05 19.67 8.87
N GLN A 206 2.95 20.50 9.38
CA GLN A 206 2.64 21.92 9.63
C GLN A 206 2.29 22.66 8.32
N VAL A 207 3.03 22.38 7.24
CA VAL A 207 2.76 22.96 5.92
C VAL A 207 1.45 22.43 5.34
N ALA A 208 1.19 21.13 5.42
CA ALA A 208 -0.04 20.50 4.94
C ALA A 208 -1.28 21.04 5.68
N ARG A 209 -1.22 21.15 7.01
CA ARG A 209 -2.28 21.72 7.83
C ARG A 209 -2.54 23.18 7.48
N ARG A 210 -1.47 23.99 7.35
CA ARG A 210 -1.59 25.43 7.11
C ARG A 210 -2.15 25.76 5.72
N PHE A 211 -1.70 25.07 4.67
CA PHE A 211 -1.98 25.45 3.28
C PHE A 211 -3.02 24.57 2.60
N MET A 212 -3.19 23.33 3.04
CA MET A 212 -4.16 22.39 2.45
C MET A 212 -5.28 22.01 3.40
N GLN A 213 -5.16 22.36 4.71
CA GLN A 213 -6.14 22.02 5.75
C GLN A 213 -6.42 20.52 5.83
N ILE A 214 -5.35 19.72 5.77
CA ILE A 214 -5.38 18.25 5.90
C ILE A 214 -4.49 17.81 7.03
N GLU A 215 -4.79 16.65 7.59
CA GLU A 215 -3.96 15.97 8.58
C GLU A 215 -3.09 14.91 7.91
N LEU A 216 -1.84 14.82 8.37
CA LEU A 216 -0.93 13.75 8.03
C LEU A 216 -0.72 12.86 9.25
N GLU A 217 -0.48 11.59 9.00
CA GLU A 217 -0.22 10.61 10.03
C GLU A 217 1.18 10.02 9.89
N PHE A 218 1.92 9.95 10.98
CA PHE A 218 3.26 9.37 10.99
C PHE A 218 3.19 7.85 11.12
N PHE A 219 3.56 7.12 10.07
CA PHE A 219 3.60 5.66 10.07
C PHE A 219 4.91 5.09 10.60
N GLY A 220 6.01 5.77 10.42
CA GLY A 220 7.29 5.35 10.97
C GLY A 220 8.50 5.86 10.22
N ALA A 221 9.66 5.49 10.74
CA ALA A 221 10.97 5.75 10.15
C ALA A 221 11.61 4.43 9.71
N ILE A 222 12.29 4.43 8.57
CA ILE A 222 13.15 3.33 8.13
C ILE A 222 14.58 3.85 8.16
N PRO A 223 15.43 3.35 9.09
CA PRO A 223 16.79 3.84 9.22
C PRO A 223 17.65 3.40 8.03
N LEU A 224 18.70 4.16 7.77
CA LEU A 224 19.80 3.71 6.92
C LEU A 224 20.53 2.58 7.65
N ASP A 225 20.42 1.35 7.15
CA ASP A 225 20.93 0.15 7.80
C ASP A 225 21.58 -0.77 6.75
N ASP A 226 22.88 -1.05 6.91
CA ASP A 226 23.63 -1.92 6.00
C ASP A 226 23.08 -3.35 5.94
N HIS A 227 22.36 -3.79 6.99
CA HIS A 227 21.70 -5.09 6.99
C HIS A 227 20.64 -5.24 5.89
N LEU A 228 20.02 -4.14 5.43
CA LEU A 228 19.11 -4.15 4.29
C LEU A 228 19.82 -4.60 3.00
N ASN A 229 21.01 -4.05 2.74
CA ASN A 229 21.81 -4.42 1.58
C ASN A 229 22.36 -5.84 1.69
N ARG A 230 22.76 -6.25 2.90
CA ARG A 230 23.27 -7.61 3.16
C ARG A 230 22.16 -8.64 3.01
N ALA A 231 20.97 -8.40 3.54
CA ALA A 231 19.81 -9.26 3.39
C ALA A 231 19.41 -9.43 1.92
N ALA A 232 19.37 -8.33 1.16
CA ALA A 232 19.08 -8.36 -0.27
C ALA A 232 20.09 -9.22 -1.07
N LYS A 233 21.40 -9.13 -0.74
CA LYS A 233 22.44 -10.00 -1.36
C LYS A 233 22.23 -11.48 -1.03
N LEU A 234 21.62 -11.80 0.10
CA LEU A 234 21.28 -13.17 0.50
C LEU A 234 19.94 -13.66 -0.10
N GLY A 235 19.23 -12.81 -0.86
CA GLY A 235 17.89 -13.10 -1.37
C GLY A 235 16.84 -13.25 -0.25
N ARG A 236 17.04 -12.61 0.91
CA ARG A 236 16.19 -12.71 2.10
C ARG A 236 15.66 -11.34 2.51
N SER A 237 14.56 -11.34 3.27
CA SER A 237 14.13 -10.14 3.97
C SER A 237 15.09 -9.80 5.13
N VAL A 238 15.17 -8.52 5.50
CA VAL A 238 16.00 -8.11 6.64
C VAL A 238 15.48 -8.73 7.95
N ILE A 239 14.18 -8.92 8.04
CA ILE A 239 13.51 -9.49 9.21
C ILE A 239 13.96 -10.95 9.44
N ASP A 240 14.11 -11.71 8.36
CA ASP A 240 14.54 -13.11 8.41
C ASP A 240 16.05 -13.24 8.58
N ALA A 241 16.82 -12.43 7.84
CA ALA A 241 18.28 -12.54 7.85
C ALA A 241 18.91 -11.92 9.09
N PHE A 242 18.34 -10.81 9.57
CA PHE A 242 18.89 -10.02 10.69
C PHE A 242 17.75 -9.52 11.60
N PRO A 243 17.07 -10.39 12.36
CA PRO A 243 15.86 -10.06 13.11
C PRO A 243 16.06 -9.00 14.20
N LEU A 244 17.32 -8.78 14.66
CA LEU A 244 17.70 -7.78 15.67
C LEU A 244 18.21 -6.47 15.04
N ALA A 245 18.28 -6.36 13.71
CA ALA A 245 18.69 -5.13 13.05
C ALA A 245 17.70 -3.98 13.30
N THR A 246 18.21 -2.76 13.29
CA THR A 246 17.38 -1.55 13.50
C THR A 246 16.28 -1.45 12.45
N ALA A 247 16.61 -1.77 11.18
CA ALA A 247 15.63 -1.82 10.11
C ALA A 247 14.53 -2.86 10.36
N SER A 248 14.87 -4.04 10.90
CA SER A 248 13.89 -5.09 11.24
C SER A 248 12.89 -4.62 12.29
N THR A 249 13.36 -3.92 13.32
CA THR A 249 12.50 -3.32 14.34
C THR A 249 11.57 -2.26 13.72
N ALA A 250 12.11 -1.40 12.84
CA ALA A 250 11.35 -0.36 12.16
C ALA A 250 10.22 -0.96 11.29
N PHE A 251 10.50 -1.98 10.48
CA PHE A 251 9.46 -2.65 9.68
C PHE A 251 8.39 -3.31 10.53
N LYS A 252 8.76 -3.94 11.66
CA LYS A 252 7.79 -4.53 12.58
C LYS A 252 6.85 -3.47 13.17
N GLN A 253 7.37 -2.30 13.53
CA GLN A 253 6.55 -1.20 14.06
C GLN A 253 5.60 -0.62 13.01
N ILE A 254 6.06 -0.47 11.75
CA ILE A 254 5.20 -0.01 10.66
C ILE A 254 4.12 -1.05 10.36
N ALA A 255 4.47 -2.33 10.34
CA ALA A 255 3.52 -3.43 10.13
C ALA A 255 2.45 -3.46 11.23
N GLN A 256 2.82 -3.34 12.51
CA GLN A 256 1.88 -3.27 13.63
C GLN A 256 0.86 -2.14 13.49
N ARG A 257 1.29 -0.97 13.00
CA ARG A 257 0.36 0.15 12.76
C ARG A 257 -0.60 -0.13 11.61
N LEU A 258 -0.19 -0.89 10.61
CA LEU A 258 -1.07 -1.34 9.56
C LEU A 258 -2.12 -2.31 10.08
N ASP A 259 -1.76 -3.27 10.92
CA ASP A 259 -2.69 -4.23 11.53
C ASP A 259 -3.66 -3.56 12.51
N TYR A 260 -3.16 -2.69 13.40
CA TYR A 260 -3.98 -1.97 14.39
C TYR A 260 -5.11 -1.15 13.75
N LYS A 261 -4.85 -0.46 12.63
CA LYS A 261 -5.90 0.28 11.93
C LYS A 261 -6.95 -0.60 11.25
N HIS A 262 -6.62 -1.86 10.99
CA HIS A 262 -7.60 -2.80 10.46
C HIS A 262 -8.67 -3.14 11.52
N ASP A 263 -8.27 -3.25 12.79
CA ASP A 263 -9.19 -3.49 13.92
C ASP A 263 -10.09 -2.27 14.20
N ASP A 264 -9.55 -1.04 14.19
CA ASP A 264 -10.32 0.19 14.44
C ASP A 264 -11.31 0.54 13.31
N GLY A 265 -11.04 0.17 12.08
CA GLY A 265 -11.93 0.41 10.92
C GLY A 265 -13.28 -0.29 11.03
N THR A 266 -13.41 -1.26 11.92
CA THR A 266 -14.66 -2.00 12.17
C THR A 266 -15.56 -1.30 13.21
N GLU A 267 -15.01 -0.43 14.07
CA GLU A 267 -15.77 0.20 15.17
C GLU A 267 -16.22 1.65 14.90
N ILE A 268 -15.55 2.41 14.04
CA ILE A 268 -15.81 3.88 13.89
C ILE A 268 -17.09 4.21 13.12
N ASN A 269 -17.75 3.26 12.47
CA ASN A 269 -19.00 3.51 11.73
C ASN A 269 -20.28 3.47 12.57
N GLN A 270 -20.22 3.42 13.91
CA GLN A 270 -21.43 3.38 14.78
C GLN A 270 -21.60 4.57 15.73
N ALA A 271 -20.69 5.55 15.78
CA ALA A 271 -20.73 6.63 16.79
C ALA A 271 -21.06 8.03 16.26
N SER A 272 -21.60 8.18 15.06
CA SER A 272 -21.95 9.51 14.51
C SER A 272 -23.38 9.56 13.99
N PHE A 273 -24.36 9.23 14.83
CA PHE A 273 -25.75 9.69 14.69
C PHE A 273 -26.44 9.53 16.05
N ILE A 274 -26.26 10.49 16.93
CA ILE A 274 -27.25 10.93 17.92
C ILE A 274 -27.16 12.46 18.00
#